data_4168911b58f6304921c0ef0799a9614c
#
_entry.id   4168911b58f6304921c0ef0799a9614c
#
_cell.length_a   1.000
_cell.length_b   1.000
_cell.length_c   1.000
_cell.angle_alpha   90.00
_cell.angle_beta   90.00
_cell.angle_gamma   90.00
#
_symmetry.space_group_name_H-M   'P 1'
#
loop_
_entity.id
_entity.type
_entity.pdbx_description
1 polymer ?
#
loop_
_entity_poly.entity_id
_entity_poly.type
_entity_poly.pdbx_seq_one_letter_code
_entity_poly.pdbx_strand_id
1 'polypeptide(L)'
;MSLWNRKGRWPVIAATAVACVALSACGSSSDSDDGGATAKRGGKVTIATYGGKTEEVMRKVYFTPEFKSRTGISMSFDAPLDYAKLQTQAETGNIQWNMTSGDPYMAIAQCGTVFAKIRSDPSMFKEKYRDIVGDCVLPRDAGSFIKAYNSDTFASDPPSTWADFFDVERYPGKRAIPSFYYNGIIEGALIADGVDPKELYPLDLDRAFKKMDSIKDDLLVYNTLAQSIQQLVSGDVAMGIYTDSAAWQAADAGATIEPIWDQAFIYINLWTVTEGTPDRAAVDQVIDWVLNPRLQTQAAEMWPVSPALEAAEQPRYPNELFKKYSLAVPEHEQVAIPFDQQWYADNYEELNQRFTAWISG
;
A
#
# COMPACT_ATOMS: atom_id res chain seq x y z
N MET A 1 -29.01 -57.58 -14.55
CA MET A 1 -30.40 -57.23 -14.86
C MET A 1 -30.38 -55.81 -15.41
N SER A 2 -30.41 -55.75 -16.60
CA SER A 2 -31.19 -55.41 -17.82
C SER A 2 -31.09 -53.88 -18.05
N LEU A 3 -30.24 -53.45 -18.98
CA LEU A 3 -30.54 -53.16 -20.39
C LEU A 3 -31.73 -52.21 -20.58
N TRP A 4 -31.49 -50.98 -21.09
CA TRP A 4 -32.14 -50.60 -22.32
C TRP A 4 -31.40 -49.48 -23.06
N ASN A 5 -31.15 -49.82 -24.33
CA ASN A 5 -30.51 -49.09 -25.39
C ASN A 5 -31.63 -48.41 -26.21
N ARG A 6 -31.47 -47.14 -26.59
CA ARG A 6 -32.21 -46.62 -27.77
C ARG A 6 -31.37 -45.59 -28.53
N LYS A 7 -31.01 -46.04 -29.74
CA LYS A 7 -30.53 -45.24 -30.86
C LYS A 7 -31.68 -44.44 -31.49
N GLY A 8 -31.43 -43.22 -31.89
CA GLY A 8 -32.38 -42.39 -32.64
C GLY A 8 -31.63 -41.44 -33.59
N ARG A 9 -31.88 -41.61 -34.82
CA ARG A 9 -31.29 -41.23 -36.12
C ARG A 9 -31.34 -39.72 -36.38
N TRP A 10 -30.32 -39.25 -37.12
CA TRP A 10 -30.22 -37.93 -37.77
C TRP A 10 -31.22 -37.81 -38.96
N PRO A 11 -31.55 -36.55 -39.37
CA PRO A 11 -31.47 -36.24 -40.79
C PRO A 11 -30.58 -35.03 -41.10
N VAL A 12 -29.85 -35.21 -42.16
CA VAL A 12 -29.12 -34.25 -42.96
C VAL A 12 -30.13 -33.37 -43.70
N ILE A 13 -29.97 -32.06 -43.72
CA ILE A 13 -30.60 -31.18 -44.72
C ILE A 13 -29.51 -30.25 -45.29
N ALA A 14 -29.53 -30.19 -46.61
CA ALA A 14 -28.55 -29.68 -47.50
C ALA A 14 -28.45 -28.14 -47.60
N ALA A 15 -27.35 -27.73 -48.12
CA ALA A 15 -26.91 -26.38 -48.47
C ALA A 15 -27.78 -25.68 -49.51
N THR A 16 -27.91 -24.36 -49.38
CA THR A 16 -28.10 -23.46 -50.53
C THR A 16 -27.23 -22.23 -50.40
N ALA A 17 -26.28 -22.12 -51.31
CA ALA A 17 -25.47 -20.95 -51.55
C ALA A 17 -26.27 -19.89 -52.31
N VAL A 18 -26.23 -18.65 -51.87
CA VAL A 18 -26.61 -17.48 -52.68
C VAL A 18 -25.43 -16.53 -52.72
N ALA A 19 -24.86 -16.40 -53.86
CA ALA A 19 -23.85 -15.40 -54.24
C ALA A 19 -24.57 -14.10 -54.58
N CYS A 20 -24.15 -12.99 -54.01
CA CYS A 20 -24.50 -11.66 -54.52
C CYS A 20 -23.22 -10.82 -54.69
N VAL A 21 -23.14 -10.27 -55.86
CA VAL A 21 -22.07 -9.61 -56.58
C VAL A 21 -21.75 -8.25 -56.02
N ALA A 22 -20.48 -7.88 -56.10
CA ALA A 22 -19.90 -6.59 -55.82
C ALA A 22 -20.44 -5.44 -56.68
N LEU A 23 -20.46 -4.26 -56.12
CA LEU A 23 -20.43 -3.00 -56.88
C LEU A 23 -19.49 -2.02 -56.15
N SER A 24 -18.37 -1.78 -56.81
CA SER A 24 -17.37 -0.75 -56.50
C SER A 24 -17.95 0.64 -56.78
N ALA A 25 -17.79 1.55 -55.88
CA ALA A 25 -17.84 2.98 -56.19
C ALA A 25 -16.65 3.67 -55.50
N CYS A 26 -15.70 4.08 -56.31
CA CYS A 26 -14.66 5.05 -56.00
C CYS A 26 -15.28 6.41 -55.75
N GLY A 27 -14.98 7.01 -54.64
CA GLY A 27 -15.23 8.45 -54.36
C GLY A 27 -14.04 8.99 -53.57
N SER A 28 -13.08 9.56 -54.29
CA SER A 28 -12.01 10.34 -53.73
C SER A 28 -12.55 11.69 -53.29
N SER A 29 -12.44 11.98 -51.99
CA SER A 29 -12.40 13.37 -51.48
C SER A 29 -11.33 13.44 -50.41
N SER A 30 -10.27 14.11 -50.74
CA SER A 30 -9.24 14.61 -49.89
C SER A 30 -9.86 15.68 -48.98
N ASP A 31 -9.98 15.36 -47.69
CA ASP A 31 -10.05 16.38 -46.65
C ASP A 31 -8.96 16.08 -45.64
N SER A 32 -7.95 16.93 -45.68
CA SER A 32 -6.94 17.11 -44.67
C SER A 32 -7.60 17.71 -43.45
N ASP A 33 -7.93 16.91 -42.44
CA ASP A 33 -8.30 17.40 -41.14
C ASP A 33 -7.20 17.02 -40.14
N ASP A 34 -6.37 18.02 -39.87
CA ASP A 34 -5.35 18.03 -38.84
C ASP A 34 -6.06 18.25 -37.51
N GLY A 35 -6.40 17.18 -36.87
CA GLY A 35 -7.05 17.16 -35.59
C GLY A 35 -6.68 15.89 -34.83
N GLY A 36 -5.50 15.89 -34.20
CA GLY A 36 -5.03 14.79 -33.34
C GLY A 36 -5.97 14.52 -32.15
N ALA A 37 -7.15 13.97 -32.44
CA ALA A 37 -7.97 13.32 -31.42
C ALA A 37 -7.34 11.98 -31.12
N THR A 38 -6.50 11.92 -30.09
CA THR A 38 -6.09 10.65 -29.48
C THR A 38 -7.36 9.89 -29.13
N ALA A 39 -7.62 8.81 -29.87
CA ALA A 39 -8.74 7.92 -29.60
C ALA A 39 -8.73 7.52 -28.13
N LYS A 40 -9.81 7.80 -27.40
CA LYS A 40 -9.99 7.36 -26.02
C LYS A 40 -9.89 5.84 -26.00
N ARG A 41 -8.76 5.32 -25.54
CA ARG A 41 -8.59 3.87 -25.31
C ARG A 41 -9.31 3.56 -24.00
N GLY A 42 -10.58 3.19 -24.09
CA GLY A 42 -11.30 2.65 -22.92
C GLY A 42 -10.65 1.33 -22.48
N GLY A 43 -10.96 0.89 -21.27
CA GLY A 43 -10.46 -0.37 -20.72
C GLY A 43 -11.02 -0.59 -19.31
N LYS A 44 -10.67 -1.73 -18.72
CA LYS A 44 -10.95 -2.02 -17.31
C LYS A 44 -9.64 -2.30 -16.59
N VAL A 45 -9.38 -1.57 -15.52
CA VAL A 45 -8.22 -1.77 -14.65
C VAL A 45 -8.70 -2.09 -13.23
N THR A 46 -8.21 -3.19 -12.67
CA THR A 46 -8.47 -3.59 -11.29
C THR A 46 -7.22 -3.35 -10.45
N ILE A 47 -7.38 -2.65 -9.33
CA ILE A 47 -6.32 -2.41 -8.35
C ILE A 47 -6.62 -3.23 -7.09
N ALA A 48 -5.66 -4.04 -6.64
CA ALA A 48 -5.70 -4.64 -5.32
C ALA A 48 -5.13 -3.68 -4.29
N THR A 49 -5.84 -3.50 -3.17
CA THR A 49 -5.52 -2.56 -2.11
C THR A 49 -5.61 -3.23 -0.74
N TYR A 50 -5.17 -2.54 0.30
CA TYR A 50 -5.41 -2.96 1.68
C TYR A 50 -6.86 -2.69 2.15
N GLY A 51 -7.68 -2.03 1.31
CA GLY A 51 -9.09 -1.72 1.59
C GLY A 51 -9.30 -0.48 2.46
N GLY A 52 -10.54 -0.34 2.95
CA GLY A 52 -10.90 0.71 3.91
C GLY A 52 -10.82 2.13 3.37
N LYS A 53 -10.36 3.05 4.21
CA LYS A 53 -10.30 4.49 3.91
C LYS A 53 -9.38 4.83 2.74
N THR A 54 -8.30 4.08 2.55
CA THR A 54 -7.38 4.27 1.41
C THR A 54 -8.11 4.13 0.08
N GLU A 55 -8.96 3.10 -0.05
CA GLU A 55 -9.78 2.91 -1.26
C GLU A 55 -10.79 4.06 -1.45
N GLU A 56 -11.41 4.52 -0.36
CA GLU A 56 -12.32 5.66 -0.41
C GLU A 56 -11.62 6.91 -0.96
N VAL A 57 -10.39 7.21 -0.50
CA VAL A 57 -9.59 8.33 -0.99
C VAL A 57 -9.24 8.14 -2.47
N MET A 58 -8.80 6.93 -2.87
CA MET A 58 -8.53 6.63 -4.27
C MET A 58 -9.74 6.93 -5.17
N ARG A 59 -10.93 6.51 -4.78
CA ARG A 59 -12.19 6.75 -5.52
C ARG A 59 -12.55 8.23 -5.58
N LYS A 60 -12.36 8.97 -4.50
CA LYS A 60 -12.75 10.39 -4.39
C LYS A 60 -11.76 11.35 -5.05
N VAL A 61 -10.49 10.98 -5.12
CA VAL A 61 -9.43 11.86 -5.61
C VAL A 61 -8.92 11.44 -6.99
N TYR A 62 -8.47 10.20 -7.11
CA TYR A 62 -7.81 9.75 -8.34
C TYR A 62 -8.81 9.26 -9.40
N PHE A 63 -9.79 8.45 -9.03
CA PHE A 63 -10.63 7.72 -10.00
C PHE A 63 -12.06 8.23 -10.04
N THR A 64 -12.17 9.52 -10.20
CA THR A 64 -13.42 10.29 -10.28
C THR A 64 -14.16 10.10 -11.61
N PRO A 65 -15.40 10.58 -11.75
CA PRO A 65 -16.08 10.65 -13.05
C PRO A 65 -15.29 11.41 -14.12
N GLU A 66 -14.47 12.41 -13.72
CA GLU A 66 -13.58 13.16 -14.65
C GLU A 66 -12.51 12.22 -15.23
N PHE A 67 -11.83 11.41 -14.40
CA PHE A 67 -10.91 10.39 -14.86
C PHE A 67 -11.54 9.51 -15.95
N LYS A 68 -12.70 8.92 -15.63
CA LYS A 68 -13.42 8.06 -16.56
C LYS A 68 -13.81 8.78 -17.86
N SER A 69 -14.24 10.04 -17.77
CA SER A 69 -14.64 10.82 -18.93
C SER A 69 -13.46 11.16 -19.86
N ARG A 70 -12.25 11.37 -19.29
CA ARG A 70 -11.03 11.68 -20.03
C ARG A 70 -10.35 10.45 -20.63
N THR A 71 -10.32 9.34 -19.91
CA THR A 71 -9.58 8.13 -20.31
C THR A 71 -10.45 7.04 -20.94
N GLY A 72 -11.75 7.03 -20.64
CA GLY A 72 -12.66 5.92 -20.97
C GLY A 72 -12.45 4.68 -20.06
N ILE A 73 -11.47 4.68 -19.16
CA ILE A 73 -11.11 3.54 -18.32
C ILE A 73 -12.08 3.40 -17.15
N SER A 74 -12.51 2.17 -16.90
CA SER A 74 -13.32 1.81 -15.71
C SER A 74 -12.42 1.18 -14.65
N MET A 75 -12.39 1.78 -13.45
CA MET A 75 -11.63 1.24 -12.33
C MET A 75 -12.45 0.28 -11.48
N SER A 76 -11.82 -0.81 -11.06
CA SER A 76 -12.31 -1.74 -10.05
C SER A 76 -11.29 -1.86 -8.92
N PHE A 77 -11.78 -2.19 -7.73
CA PHE A 77 -10.92 -2.40 -6.56
C PHE A 77 -11.22 -3.76 -5.95
N ASP A 78 -10.18 -4.41 -5.45
CA ASP A 78 -10.25 -5.66 -4.69
C ASP A 78 -9.42 -5.52 -3.41
N ALA A 79 -9.85 -6.17 -2.33
CA ALA A 79 -9.18 -6.13 -1.04
C ALA A 79 -9.51 -7.40 -0.24
N PRO A 80 -8.63 -7.83 0.64
CA PRO A 80 -7.28 -7.29 0.89
C PRO A 80 -6.26 -7.72 -0.18
N LEU A 81 -5.19 -6.94 -0.35
CA LEU A 81 -4.01 -7.36 -1.11
C LEU A 81 -3.40 -8.59 -0.44
N ASP A 82 -3.16 -9.63 -1.24
CA ASP A 82 -2.53 -10.90 -0.84
C ASP A 82 -1.40 -11.21 -1.83
N TYR A 83 -0.16 -11.21 -1.35
CA TYR A 83 1.02 -11.42 -2.18
C TYR A 83 1.10 -12.85 -2.74
N ALA A 84 0.63 -13.88 -2.02
CA ALA A 84 0.61 -15.25 -2.54
C ALA A 84 -0.39 -15.39 -3.69
N LYS A 85 -1.56 -14.76 -3.58
CA LYS A 85 -2.54 -14.69 -4.66
C LYS A 85 -1.99 -13.89 -5.85
N LEU A 86 -1.29 -12.78 -5.60
CA LEU A 86 -0.67 -11.97 -6.65
C LEU A 86 0.41 -12.77 -7.41
N GLN A 87 1.29 -13.45 -6.68
CA GLN A 87 2.30 -14.32 -7.26
C GLN A 87 1.67 -15.42 -8.13
N THR A 88 0.63 -16.09 -7.63
CA THR A 88 -0.10 -17.12 -8.41
C THR A 88 -0.67 -16.55 -9.71
N GLN A 89 -1.19 -15.32 -9.68
CA GLN A 89 -1.70 -14.66 -10.90
C GLN A 89 -0.58 -14.42 -11.91
N ALA A 90 0.58 -13.92 -11.48
CA ALA A 90 1.73 -13.68 -12.35
C ALA A 90 2.27 -14.99 -12.94
N GLU A 91 2.44 -16.03 -12.13
CA GLU A 91 2.95 -17.34 -12.55
C GLU A 91 2.03 -18.06 -13.56
N THR A 92 0.71 -17.95 -13.37
CA THR A 92 -0.27 -18.64 -14.22
C THR A 92 -0.72 -17.82 -15.43
N GLY A 93 -0.39 -16.52 -15.46
CA GLY A 93 -0.88 -15.58 -16.47
C GLY A 93 -2.38 -15.26 -16.36
N ASN A 94 -3.05 -15.71 -15.30
CA ASN A 94 -4.47 -15.40 -15.05
C ASN A 94 -4.61 -14.14 -14.19
N ILE A 95 -4.31 -13.00 -14.80
CA ILE A 95 -4.25 -11.71 -14.11
C ILE A 95 -5.64 -11.13 -13.84
N GLN A 96 -6.02 -11.06 -12.59
CA GLN A 96 -7.24 -10.40 -12.10
C GLN A 96 -6.94 -8.98 -11.58
N TRP A 97 -5.76 -8.76 -11.04
CA TRP A 97 -5.28 -7.50 -10.52
C TRP A 97 -4.24 -6.90 -11.46
N ASN A 98 -4.63 -5.86 -12.19
CA ASN A 98 -3.71 -5.18 -13.12
C ASN A 98 -2.66 -4.36 -12.38
N MET A 99 -3.05 -3.77 -11.27
CA MET A 99 -2.22 -2.94 -10.41
C MET A 99 -2.42 -3.32 -8.94
N THR A 100 -1.44 -2.97 -8.11
CA THR A 100 -1.58 -3.12 -6.65
C THR A 100 -1.05 -1.91 -5.90
N SER A 101 -1.49 -1.78 -4.63
CA SER A 101 -0.96 -0.84 -3.65
C SER A 101 0.07 -1.59 -2.79
N GLY A 102 1.23 -1.91 -3.39
CA GLY A 102 2.23 -2.79 -2.77
C GLY A 102 3.26 -2.08 -1.89
N ASP A 103 4.12 -2.88 -1.26
CA ASP A 103 5.25 -2.43 -0.45
C ASP A 103 6.53 -2.40 -1.27
N PRO A 104 7.45 -1.42 -1.03
CA PRO A 104 8.66 -1.26 -1.83
C PRO A 104 9.56 -2.49 -1.83
N TYR A 105 9.83 -3.09 -0.68
CA TYR A 105 10.71 -4.25 -0.58
C TYR A 105 10.19 -5.46 -1.40
N MET A 106 8.86 -5.68 -1.44
CA MET A 106 8.27 -6.72 -2.28
C MET A 106 8.40 -6.40 -3.77
N ALA A 107 8.19 -5.13 -4.15
CA ALA A 107 8.35 -4.69 -5.54
C ALA A 107 9.80 -4.76 -6.01
N ILE A 108 10.77 -4.52 -5.14
CA ILE A 108 12.21 -4.70 -5.41
C ILE A 108 12.54 -6.19 -5.57
N ALA A 109 12.19 -7.03 -4.58
CA ALA A 109 12.53 -8.44 -4.55
C ALA A 109 11.95 -9.23 -5.73
N GLN A 110 10.76 -8.87 -6.19
CA GLN A 110 10.01 -9.62 -7.20
C GLN A 110 9.82 -8.84 -8.52
N CYS A 111 10.69 -7.86 -8.78
CA CYS A 111 10.68 -7.09 -10.01
C CYS A 111 10.99 -7.97 -11.23
N GLY A 112 10.14 -7.91 -12.25
CA GLY A 112 10.25 -8.72 -13.47
C GLY A 112 9.73 -10.16 -13.32
N THR A 113 9.24 -10.56 -12.15
CA THR A 113 8.61 -11.86 -11.91
C THR A 113 7.15 -11.73 -11.51
N VAL A 114 6.87 -10.94 -10.50
CA VAL A 114 5.49 -10.63 -10.03
C VAL A 114 5.09 -9.21 -10.40
N PHE A 115 6.04 -8.28 -10.35
CA PHE A 115 5.82 -6.88 -10.69
C PHE A 115 6.48 -6.52 -12.01
N ALA A 116 5.69 -5.91 -12.90
CA ALA A 116 6.15 -5.43 -14.19
C ALA A 116 6.94 -4.13 -14.05
N LYS A 117 7.93 -3.96 -14.93
CA LYS A 117 8.67 -2.71 -15.02
C LYS A 117 7.78 -1.53 -15.41
N ILE A 118 7.94 -0.44 -14.69
CA ILE A 118 7.24 0.83 -14.88
C ILE A 118 8.28 1.89 -15.26
N ARG A 119 7.95 2.75 -16.20
CA ARG A 119 8.78 3.93 -16.47
C ARG A 119 8.56 4.93 -15.35
N SER A 120 9.60 5.24 -14.61
CA SER A 120 9.61 6.28 -13.59
C SER A 120 10.86 7.14 -13.73
N ASP A 121 10.72 8.44 -13.50
CA ASP A 121 11.83 9.38 -13.40
C ASP A 121 12.03 9.71 -11.91
N PRO A 122 13.15 9.28 -11.29
CA PRO A 122 13.42 9.58 -9.89
C PRO A 122 13.35 11.07 -9.56
N SER A 123 13.66 11.97 -10.51
CA SER A 123 13.63 13.41 -10.29
C SER A 123 12.24 13.99 -10.02
N MET A 124 11.18 13.25 -10.37
CA MET A 124 9.79 13.64 -10.07
C MET A 124 9.44 13.52 -8.57
N PHE A 125 10.22 12.76 -7.81
CA PHE A 125 9.93 12.44 -6.41
C PHE A 125 10.78 13.29 -5.46
N LYS A 126 10.30 13.47 -4.22
CA LYS A 126 11.06 14.10 -3.15
C LYS A 126 12.40 13.39 -2.96
N GLU A 127 13.46 14.16 -2.70
CA GLU A 127 14.85 13.66 -2.62
C GLU A 127 14.97 12.38 -1.78
N LYS A 128 14.32 12.35 -0.63
CA LYS A 128 14.33 11.20 0.30
C LYS A 128 13.68 9.91 -0.23
N TYR A 129 12.95 9.98 -1.34
CA TYR A 129 12.32 8.80 -1.97
C TYR A 129 13.02 8.40 -3.27
N ARG A 130 13.98 9.18 -3.77
CA ARG A 130 14.62 8.94 -5.08
C ARG A 130 15.40 7.65 -5.13
N ASP A 131 16.06 7.29 -4.03
CA ASP A 131 16.91 6.10 -3.97
C ASP A 131 16.11 4.78 -4.06
N ILE A 132 14.81 4.82 -3.73
CA ILE A 132 13.93 3.65 -3.86
C ILE A 132 13.17 3.60 -5.18
N VAL A 133 13.16 4.69 -5.95
CA VAL A 133 12.50 4.71 -7.27
C VAL A 133 13.30 3.85 -8.23
N GLY A 134 12.69 2.80 -8.74
CA GLY A 134 13.34 1.83 -9.59
C GLY A 134 12.39 1.25 -10.64
N ASP A 135 12.85 0.21 -11.32
CA ASP A 135 12.13 -0.41 -12.43
C ASP A 135 10.68 -0.82 -12.09
N CYS A 136 10.41 -1.24 -10.83
CA CYS A 136 9.10 -1.70 -10.39
C CYS A 136 8.52 -0.88 -9.23
N VAL A 137 9.22 0.16 -8.78
CA VAL A 137 8.85 0.96 -7.61
C VAL A 137 8.41 2.36 -8.05
N LEU A 138 7.12 2.66 -7.88
CA LEU A 138 6.54 3.96 -8.17
C LEU A 138 5.84 4.50 -6.91
N PRO A 139 6.50 5.36 -6.12
CA PRO A 139 5.93 5.90 -4.89
C PRO A 139 4.64 6.68 -5.13
N ARG A 140 3.62 6.40 -4.32
CA ARG A 140 2.35 7.11 -4.30
C ARG A 140 2.31 8.18 -3.22
N ASP A 141 2.53 7.74 -2.01
CA ASP A 141 2.56 8.54 -0.79
C ASP A 141 3.36 7.79 0.29
N ALA A 142 3.66 8.47 1.38
CA ALA A 142 4.26 7.87 2.56
C ALA A 142 3.40 8.10 3.80
N GLY A 143 3.33 7.09 4.65
CA GLY A 143 2.81 7.18 6.01
C GLY A 143 3.87 6.74 7.01
N SER A 144 3.49 6.61 8.26
CA SER A 144 4.42 6.23 9.31
C SER A 144 3.84 5.19 10.26
N PHE A 145 4.69 4.25 10.68
CA PHE A 145 4.43 3.49 11.90
C PHE A 145 4.90 4.33 13.08
N ILE A 146 3.96 4.78 13.88
CA ILE A 146 4.20 5.56 15.08
C ILE A 146 3.96 4.71 16.32
N LYS A 147 4.64 5.03 17.41
CA LYS A 147 4.22 4.61 18.73
C LYS A 147 3.04 5.48 19.14
N ALA A 148 2.02 4.90 19.78
CA ALA A 148 0.97 5.65 20.45
C ALA A 148 0.70 5.07 21.84
N TYR A 149 0.31 5.91 22.77
CA TYR A 149 0.04 5.53 24.17
C TYR A 149 -1.30 6.07 24.65
N ASN A 150 -1.87 5.40 25.65
CA ASN A 150 -3.07 5.86 26.33
C ASN A 150 -2.72 7.05 27.25
N SER A 151 -3.19 8.24 26.89
CA SER A 151 -2.86 9.47 27.60
C SER A 151 -3.53 9.61 28.97
N ASP A 152 -4.63 8.89 29.21
CA ASP A 152 -5.24 8.86 30.56
C ASP A 152 -4.38 8.02 31.52
N THR A 153 -3.78 6.93 31.01
CA THR A 153 -2.92 6.06 31.82
C THR A 153 -1.60 6.74 32.19
N PHE A 154 -1.00 7.48 31.26
CA PHE A 154 0.33 8.07 31.44
C PHE A 154 0.35 9.61 31.44
N ALA A 155 -0.73 10.23 31.94
CA ALA A 155 -0.87 11.69 31.96
C ALA A 155 0.23 12.45 32.72
N SER A 156 0.80 11.86 33.78
CA SER A 156 1.82 12.49 34.62
C SER A 156 3.27 12.19 34.21
N ASP A 157 3.49 11.12 33.48
CA ASP A 157 4.81 10.66 32.99
C ASP A 157 4.65 10.04 31.61
N PRO A 158 4.48 10.86 30.54
CA PRO A 158 4.23 10.36 29.20
C PRO A 158 5.47 9.67 28.61
N PRO A 159 5.32 8.46 28.02
CA PRO A 159 6.41 7.79 27.30
C PRO A 159 6.76 8.58 26.04
N SER A 160 8.06 8.52 25.63
CA SER A 160 8.55 9.31 24.50
C SER A 160 9.51 8.54 23.57
N THR A 161 10.13 7.48 24.07
CA THR A 161 11.22 6.77 23.37
C THR A 161 10.90 5.30 23.09
N TRP A 162 11.72 4.63 22.30
CA TRP A 162 11.69 3.18 22.16
C TRP A 162 12.09 2.47 23.47
N ALA A 163 12.98 3.04 24.26
CA ALA A 163 13.32 2.50 25.58
C ALA A 163 12.09 2.46 26.48
N ASP A 164 11.27 3.50 26.49
CA ASP A 164 10.00 3.56 27.25
C ASP A 164 9.00 2.51 26.75
N PHE A 165 8.96 2.25 25.45
CA PHE A 165 8.09 1.21 24.87
C PHE A 165 8.42 -0.19 25.41
N PHE A 166 9.71 -0.48 25.65
CA PHE A 166 10.18 -1.77 26.16
C PHE A 166 10.28 -1.83 27.69
N ASP A 167 10.09 -0.71 28.41
CA ASP A 167 10.11 -0.66 29.87
C ASP A 167 8.69 -0.89 30.44
N VAL A 168 8.33 -2.18 30.61
CA VAL A 168 7.03 -2.56 31.17
C VAL A 168 6.94 -2.39 32.68
N GLU A 169 8.07 -2.18 33.37
CA GLU A 169 8.10 -1.88 34.80
C GLU A 169 7.69 -0.43 35.06
N ARG A 170 8.28 0.52 34.32
CA ARG A 170 7.95 1.94 34.42
C ARG A 170 6.60 2.26 33.78
N TYR A 171 6.30 1.66 32.63
CA TYR A 171 5.09 1.86 31.86
C TYR A 171 4.29 0.55 31.74
N PRO A 172 3.58 0.14 32.81
CA PRO A 172 2.89 -1.13 32.84
C PRO A 172 1.69 -1.18 31.88
N GLY A 173 1.37 -2.41 31.43
CA GLY A 173 0.20 -2.70 30.58
C GLY A 173 0.57 -3.25 29.20
N LYS A 174 -0.45 -3.60 28.43
CA LYS A 174 -0.28 -4.32 27.17
C LYS A 174 0.37 -3.43 26.07
N ARG A 175 1.18 -4.11 25.24
CA ARG A 175 1.84 -3.56 24.05
C ARG A 175 1.17 -4.11 22.80
N ALA A 176 0.49 -3.27 22.03
CA ALA A 176 -0.10 -3.69 20.76
C ALA A 176 0.91 -3.60 19.62
N ILE A 177 0.99 -4.67 18.82
CA ILE A 177 1.82 -4.70 17.61
C ILE A 177 1.06 -5.37 16.47
N PRO A 178 1.36 -5.05 15.19
CA PRO A 178 0.82 -5.78 14.06
C PRO A 178 1.45 -7.17 13.93
N SER A 179 0.72 -8.10 13.32
CA SER A 179 1.16 -9.49 13.11
C SER A 179 2.19 -9.68 12.00
N PHE A 180 2.66 -8.62 11.37
CA PHE A 180 3.67 -8.64 10.30
C PHE A 180 4.94 -7.89 10.73
N TYR A 181 6.09 -8.29 10.19
CA TYR A 181 7.42 -7.82 10.60
C TYR A 181 7.77 -6.40 10.14
N TYR A 182 7.20 -5.92 9.04
CA TYR A 182 7.50 -4.58 8.48
C TYR A 182 6.67 -3.51 9.21
N ASN A 183 7.04 -3.21 10.45
CA ASN A 183 6.30 -2.30 11.33
C ASN A 183 7.18 -1.45 12.27
N GLY A 184 8.50 -1.63 12.23
CA GLY A 184 9.47 -0.88 13.03
C GLY A 184 9.76 -1.46 14.42
N ILE A 185 9.17 -2.59 14.83
CA ILE A 185 9.45 -3.16 16.16
C ILE A 185 10.86 -3.74 16.25
N ILE A 186 11.39 -4.29 15.16
CA ILE A 186 12.73 -4.89 15.11
C ILE A 186 13.77 -3.79 15.27
N GLU A 187 13.65 -2.73 14.50
CA GLU A 187 14.47 -1.52 14.59
C GLU A 187 14.32 -0.86 15.96
N GLY A 188 13.08 -0.70 16.42
CA GLY A 188 12.78 -0.13 17.73
C GLY A 188 13.38 -0.92 18.89
N ALA A 189 13.46 -2.25 18.78
CA ALA A 189 14.14 -3.10 19.76
C ALA A 189 15.64 -2.84 19.78
N LEU A 190 16.27 -2.69 18.62
CA LEU A 190 17.70 -2.36 18.51
C LEU A 190 17.99 -0.97 19.08
N ILE A 191 17.17 0.03 18.77
CA ILE A 191 17.30 1.39 19.32
C ILE A 191 17.14 1.35 20.84
N ALA A 192 16.14 0.64 21.37
CA ALA A 192 15.95 0.48 22.80
C ALA A 192 17.09 -0.26 23.50
N ASP A 193 17.86 -1.06 22.77
CA ASP A 193 19.04 -1.75 23.23
C ASP A 193 20.35 -0.97 22.98
N GLY A 194 20.25 0.30 22.55
CA GLY A 194 21.33 1.27 22.44
C GLY A 194 22.03 1.33 21.09
N VAL A 195 21.43 0.80 20.02
CA VAL A 195 21.94 0.98 18.65
C VAL A 195 21.60 2.39 18.17
N ASP A 196 22.58 3.10 17.61
CA ASP A 196 22.33 4.40 16.97
C ASP A 196 21.38 4.20 15.76
N PRO A 197 20.33 5.01 15.62
CA PRO A 197 19.42 4.93 14.47
C PRO A 197 20.11 5.01 13.10
N LYS A 198 21.29 5.59 13.02
CA LYS A 198 22.10 5.66 11.78
C LYS A 198 22.89 4.39 11.48
N GLU A 199 22.99 3.49 12.45
CA GLU A 199 23.75 2.24 12.37
C GLU A 199 22.87 1.01 12.46
N LEU A 200 21.55 1.15 12.19
CA LEU A 200 20.59 0.07 12.31
C LEU A 200 20.84 -1.09 11.33
N TYR A 201 21.18 -0.75 10.09
CA TYR A 201 21.32 -1.74 9.02
C TYR A 201 22.78 -2.12 8.75
N PRO A 202 23.06 -3.43 8.53
CA PRO A 202 22.11 -4.56 8.55
C PRO A 202 21.57 -4.83 9.96
N LEU A 203 20.28 -5.19 10.09
CA LEU A 203 19.67 -5.46 11.39
C LEU A 203 20.30 -6.68 12.08
N ASP A 204 20.73 -6.54 13.33
CA ASP A 204 21.09 -7.67 14.19
C ASP A 204 19.83 -8.34 14.72
N LEU A 205 19.32 -9.31 13.97
CA LEU A 205 18.06 -9.98 14.28
C LEU A 205 18.10 -10.74 15.60
N ASP A 206 19.22 -11.37 15.97
CA ASP A 206 19.32 -12.11 17.22
C ASP A 206 19.21 -11.19 18.43
N ARG A 207 19.90 -10.05 18.36
CA ARG A 207 19.82 -8.98 19.36
C ARG A 207 18.42 -8.37 19.45
N ALA A 208 17.80 -8.08 18.30
CA ALA A 208 16.46 -7.54 18.24
C ALA A 208 15.42 -8.47 18.87
N PHE A 209 15.37 -9.74 18.45
CA PHE A 209 14.42 -10.71 19.00
C PHE A 209 14.62 -10.95 20.50
N LYS A 210 15.88 -11.00 20.97
CA LYS A 210 16.17 -11.09 22.40
C LYS A 210 15.62 -9.89 23.17
N LYS A 211 15.69 -8.68 22.62
CA LYS A 211 15.09 -7.49 23.24
C LYS A 211 13.56 -7.56 23.20
N MET A 212 13.00 -8.00 22.08
CA MET A 212 11.55 -8.16 21.92
C MET A 212 10.97 -9.21 22.87
N ASP A 213 11.71 -10.24 23.26
CA ASP A 213 11.29 -11.22 24.26
C ASP A 213 10.98 -10.58 25.63
N SER A 214 11.59 -9.43 25.96
CA SER A 214 11.33 -8.73 27.23
C SER A 214 9.90 -8.22 27.42
N ILE A 215 9.13 -8.12 26.34
CA ILE A 215 7.72 -7.64 26.36
C ILE A 215 6.74 -8.71 25.87
N LYS A 216 7.20 -9.94 25.62
CA LYS A 216 6.42 -10.98 24.95
C LYS A 216 5.13 -11.34 25.70
N ASP A 217 5.18 -11.42 27.04
CA ASP A 217 4.03 -11.72 27.90
C ASP A 217 2.99 -10.59 27.94
N ASP A 218 3.39 -9.39 27.53
CA ASP A 218 2.54 -8.20 27.50
C ASP A 218 2.03 -7.84 26.10
N LEU A 219 2.32 -8.67 25.10
CA LEU A 219 1.88 -8.42 23.74
C LEU A 219 0.37 -8.61 23.55
N LEU A 220 -0.19 -7.72 22.73
CA LEU A 220 -1.51 -7.84 22.14
C LEU A 220 -1.38 -7.66 20.63
N VAL A 221 -1.45 -8.76 19.90
CA VAL A 221 -1.23 -8.76 18.45
C VAL A 221 -2.52 -8.46 17.71
N TYR A 222 -2.45 -7.59 16.69
CA TYR A 222 -3.57 -7.31 15.79
C TYR A 222 -3.23 -7.70 14.33
N ASN A 223 -4.25 -8.15 13.58
CA ASN A 223 -4.09 -8.64 12.21
C ASN A 223 -4.68 -7.68 11.17
N THR A 224 -5.53 -6.74 11.59
CA THR A 224 -6.23 -5.83 10.68
C THR A 224 -6.26 -4.42 11.22
N LEU A 225 -6.38 -3.44 10.31
CA LEU A 225 -6.56 -2.03 10.67
C LEU A 225 -7.78 -1.83 11.58
N ALA A 226 -8.88 -2.54 11.34
CA ALA A 226 -10.08 -2.44 12.17
C ALA A 226 -9.82 -2.93 13.61
N GLN A 227 -9.05 -4.01 13.79
CA GLN A 227 -8.65 -4.48 15.12
C GLN A 227 -7.77 -3.47 15.84
N SER A 228 -6.79 -2.86 15.15
CA SER A 228 -5.93 -1.84 15.77
C SER A 228 -6.71 -0.63 16.26
N ILE A 229 -7.65 -0.13 15.45
CA ILE A 229 -8.53 0.98 15.84
C ILE A 229 -9.41 0.58 17.04
N GLN A 230 -9.99 -0.62 17.01
CA GLN A 230 -10.81 -1.12 18.12
C GLN A 230 -10.02 -1.22 19.43
N GLN A 231 -8.79 -1.75 19.39
CA GLN A 231 -7.92 -1.84 20.58
C GLN A 231 -7.60 -0.46 21.16
N LEU A 232 -7.37 0.54 20.30
CA LEU A 232 -7.13 1.92 20.74
C LEU A 232 -8.39 2.55 21.38
N VAL A 233 -9.55 2.34 20.76
CA VAL A 233 -10.83 2.90 21.25
C VAL A 233 -11.29 2.22 22.55
N SER A 234 -11.03 0.92 22.74
CA SER A 234 -11.39 0.21 23.97
C SER A 234 -10.54 0.63 25.19
N GLY A 235 -9.34 1.18 24.96
CA GLY A 235 -8.41 1.56 26.01
C GLY A 235 -7.69 0.37 26.68
N ASP A 236 -7.77 -0.84 26.11
CA ASP A 236 -7.16 -2.05 26.67
C ASP A 236 -5.63 -2.09 26.48
N VAL A 237 -5.09 -1.16 25.72
CA VAL A 237 -3.68 -1.07 25.35
C VAL A 237 -3.01 0.13 26.00
N ALA A 238 -1.92 -0.10 26.69
CA ALA A 238 -1.13 0.97 27.30
C ALA A 238 -0.30 1.72 26.25
N MET A 239 0.39 1.00 25.39
CA MET A 239 1.13 1.51 24.23
C MET A 239 1.04 0.55 23.05
N GLY A 240 1.27 1.06 21.82
CA GLY A 240 1.33 0.18 20.66
C GLY A 240 2.03 0.85 19.47
N ILE A 241 2.33 0.05 18.47
CA ILE A 241 2.82 0.47 17.16
C ILE A 241 1.63 0.45 16.21
N TYR A 242 1.36 1.58 15.57
CA TYR A 242 0.21 1.74 14.67
C TYR A 242 0.61 2.57 13.44
N THR A 243 -0.11 2.41 12.35
CA THR A 243 -0.01 3.43 11.30
C THR A 243 -0.57 4.75 11.82
N ASP A 244 0.04 5.85 11.43
CA ASP A 244 -0.43 7.22 11.70
C ASP A 244 -1.93 7.38 11.40
N SER A 245 -2.36 6.80 10.29
CA SER A 245 -3.76 6.81 9.86
C SER A 245 -4.70 5.99 10.74
N ALA A 246 -4.25 4.88 11.32
CA ALA A 246 -5.03 4.10 12.28
C ALA A 246 -5.20 4.85 13.60
N ALA A 247 -4.10 5.42 14.09
CA ALA A 247 -4.11 6.21 15.29
C ALA A 247 -5.00 7.47 15.15
N TRP A 248 -4.91 8.16 13.99
CA TRP A 248 -5.83 9.26 13.69
C TRP A 248 -7.30 8.84 13.72
N GLN A 249 -7.65 7.74 13.04
CA GLN A 249 -9.04 7.25 13.04
C GLN A 249 -9.55 6.88 14.44
N ALA A 250 -8.70 6.27 15.27
CA ALA A 250 -9.05 5.96 16.65
C ALA A 250 -9.27 7.22 17.46
N ALA A 251 -8.39 8.22 17.33
CA ALA A 251 -8.52 9.50 18.02
C ALA A 251 -9.76 10.30 17.55
N ASP A 252 -10.07 10.28 16.24
CA ASP A 252 -11.28 10.88 15.68
C ASP A 252 -12.56 10.17 16.18
N ALA A 253 -12.47 8.87 16.49
CA ALA A 253 -13.54 8.10 17.13
C ALA A 253 -13.60 8.27 18.65
N GLY A 254 -12.75 9.11 19.26
CA GLY A 254 -12.78 9.45 20.68
C GLY A 254 -11.81 8.67 21.57
N ALA A 255 -10.85 7.94 21.00
CA ALA A 255 -9.81 7.29 21.81
C ALA A 255 -8.88 8.34 22.46
N THR A 256 -8.59 8.16 23.75
CA THR A 256 -7.68 9.00 24.54
C THR A 256 -6.22 8.53 24.33
N ILE A 257 -5.67 8.87 23.18
CA ILE A 257 -4.33 8.46 22.76
C ILE A 257 -3.49 9.64 22.29
N GLU A 258 -2.18 9.53 22.49
CA GLU A 258 -1.18 10.48 22.02
C GLU A 258 -0.15 9.78 21.12
N PRO A 259 0.22 10.38 19.97
CA PRO A 259 1.28 9.87 19.11
C PRO A 259 2.67 10.19 19.66
N ILE A 260 3.61 9.30 19.46
CA ILE A 260 5.05 9.54 19.68
C ILE A 260 5.74 9.46 18.31
N TRP A 261 6.15 10.61 17.80
CA TRP A 261 6.79 10.75 16.50
C TRP A 261 8.30 10.50 16.52
N ASP A 262 8.94 10.66 17.66
CA ASP A 262 10.39 10.43 17.77
C ASP A 262 10.74 9.03 17.29
N GLN A 263 11.61 8.96 16.27
CA GLN A 263 12.03 7.71 15.64
C GLN A 263 10.85 6.81 15.18
N ALA A 264 9.79 7.43 14.66
CA ALA A 264 8.75 6.73 13.91
C ALA A 264 9.33 6.18 12.59
N PHE A 265 8.76 5.11 12.03
CA PHE A 265 9.29 4.50 10.81
C PHE A 265 8.43 4.80 9.60
N ILE A 266 9.04 5.36 8.55
CA ILE A 266 8.34 5.75 7.31
C ILE A 266 8.12 4.52 6.44
N TYR A 267 6.86 4.17 6.18
CA TYR A 267 6.51 3.26 5.10
C TYR A 267 6.07 4.03 3.85
N ILE A 268 6.26 3.42 2.69
CA ILE A 268 5.94 4.04 1.41
C ILE A 268 4.92 3.17 0.70
N ASN A 269 3.80 3.76 0.33
CA ASN A 269 2.81 3.11 -0.52
C ASN A 269 3.18 3.29 -1.99
N LEU A 270 2.95 2.26 -2.76
CA LEU A 270 3.27 2.25 -4.19
C LEU A 270 2.03 2.20 -5.08
N TRP A 271 2.25 2.60 -6.33
CA TRP A 271 1.56 2.07 -7.48
C TRP A 271 2.46 1.01 -8.12
N THR A 272 2.02 -0.24 -8.16
CA THR A 272 2.73 -1.32 -8.85
C THR A 272 1.86 -1.90 -9.96
N VAL A 273 2.48 -2.53 -10.94
CA VAL A 273 1.82 -3.21 -12.05
C VAL A 273 2.13 -4.69 -11.97
N THR A 274 1.13 -5.54 -12.13
CA THR A 274 1.31 -7.00 -12.12
C THR A 274 1.97 -7.44 -13.42
N GLU A 275 2.99 -8.32 -13.34
CA GLU A 275 3.66 -8.88 -14.51
C GLU A 275 2.67 -9.65 -15.38
N GLY A 276 2.80 -9.50 -16.71
CA GLY A 276 1.87 -10.10 -17.66
C GLY A 276 0.47 -9.46 -17.69
N THR A 277 0.28 -8.28 -17.07
CA THR A 277 -1.02 -7.61 -17.04
C THR A 277 -1.59 -7.40 -18.45
N PRO A 278 -2.84 -7.81 -18.70
CA PRO A 278 -3.53 -7.49 -19.95
C PRO A 278 -3.82 -5.98 -20.03
N ASP A 279 -4.00 -5.46 -21.23
CA ASP A 279 -4.31 -4.04 -21.48
C ASP A 279 -3.30 -3.07 -20.84
N ARG A 280 -2.01 -3.37 -21.00
CA ARG A 280 -0.90 -2.56 -20.47
C ARG A 280 -1.05 -1.07 -20.84
N ALA A 281 -1.57 -0.77 -22.02
CA ALA A 281 -1.77 0.60 -22.46
C ALA A 281 -2.81 1.37 -21.60
N ALA A 282 -3.84 0.68 -21.10
CA ALA A 282 -4.78 1.29 -20.16
C ALA A 282 -4.11 1.52 -18.79
N VAL A 283 -3.28 0.57 -18.33
CA VAL A 283 -2.52 0.70 -17.09
C VAL A 283 -1.53 1.87 -17.18
N ASP A 284 -0.81 2.01 -18.28
CA ASP A 284 0.12 3.14 -18.49
C ASP A 284 -0.60 4.50 -18.44
N GLN A 285 -1.84 4.60 -19.00
CA GLN A 285 -2.65 5.82 -18.84
C GLN A 285 -3.08 6.08 -17.40
N VAL A 286 -3.35 5.02 -16.61
CA VAL A 286 -3.62 5.16 -15.16
C VAL A 286 -2.39 5.72 -14.46
N ILE A 287 -1.19 5.20 -14.78
CA ILE A 287 0.07 5.67 -14.20
C ILE A 287 0.31 7.15 -14.52
N ASP A 288 0.17 7.55 -15.80
CA ASP A 288 0.30 8.95 -16.20
C ASP A 288 -0.68 9.86 -15.45
N TRP A 289 -1.89 9.38 -15.19
CA TRP A 289 -2.90 10.13 -14.45
C TRP A 289 -2.56 10.29 -12.97
N VAL A 290 -2.12 9.22 -12.30
CA VAL A 290 -1.85 9.25 -10.84
C VAL A 290 -0.55 9.98 -10.49
N LEU A 291 0.35 10.19 -11.46
CA LEU A 291 1.54 11.03 -11.34
C LEU A 291 1.22 12.53 -11.41
N ASN A 292 0.05 12.93 -10.99
CA ASN A 292 -0.38 14.32 -10.91
C ASN A 292 -0.17 14.86 -9.48
N PRO A 293 0.74 15.85 -9.29
CA PRO A 293 1.05 16.39 -7.95
C PRO A 293 -0.18 16.92 -7.22
N ARG A 294 -1.10 17.56 -7.94
CA ARG A 294 -2.35 18.07 -7.35
C ARG A 294 -3.21 16.96 -6.76
N LEU A 295 -3.29 15.80 -7.41
CA LEU A 295 -4.07 14.66 -6.89
C LEU A 295 -3.42 14.11 -5.63
N GLN A 296 -2.08 14.05 -5.58
CA GLN A 296 -1.39 13.63 -4.35
C GLN A 296 -1.60 14.60 -3.19
N THR A 297 -1.55 15.90 -3.45
CA THR A 297 -1.89 16.92 -2.43
C THR A 297 -3.32 16.75 -1.93
N GLN A 298 -4.30 16.61 -2.82
CA GLN A 298 -5.70 16.38 -2.44
C GLN A 298 -5.91 15.08 -1.65
N ALA A 299 -5.18 14.02 -1.98
CA ALA A 299 -5.24 12.78 -1.21
C ALA A 299 -4.69 12.98 0.21
N ALA A 300 -3.60 13.72 0.37
CA ALA A 300 -3.02 14.05 1.66
C ALA A 300 -3.86 15.02 2.50
N GLU A 301 -4.77 15.78 1.91
CA GLU A 301 -5.78 16.59 2.62
C GLU A 301 -6.92 15.74 3.20
N MET A 302 -7.09 14.50 2.72
CA MET A 302 -8.12 13.56 3.17
C MET A 302 -7.59 12.40 4.00
N TRP A 303 -6.30 12.14 3.92
CA TRP A 303 -5.63 11.01 4.56
C TRP A 303 -4.27 11.46 5.09
N PRO A 304 -3.87 11.15 6.34
CA PRO A 304 -2.70 11.74 6.99
C PRO A 304 -1.36 11.17 6.45
N VAL A 305 -1.15 11.23 5.15
CA VAL A 305 0.06 10.79 4.45
C VAL A 305 0.84 11.98 3.89
N SER A 306 2.12 11.77 3.58
CA SER A 306 2.97 12.73 2.87
C SER A 306 2.97 12.41 1.39
N PRO A 307 2.68 13.38 0.49
CA PRO A 307 2.82 13.20 -0.95
C PRO A 307 4.24 12.78 -1.34
N ALA A 308 4.39 11.87 -2.30
CA ALA A 308 5.70 11.42 -2.75
C ALA A 308 6.32 12.31 -3.84
N LEU A 309 5.50 12.99 -4.67
CA LEU A 309 5.99 13.83 -5.75
C LEU A 309 6.57 15.14 -5.23
N GLU A 310 7.72 15.57 -5.79
CA GLU A 310 8.41 16.82 -5.46
C GLU A 310 7.53 18.06 -5.70
N ALA A 311 6.77 18.04 -6.81
CA ALA A 311 5.90 19.15 -7.20
C ALA A 311 4.55 19.17 -6.47
N ALA A 312 4.30 18.24 -5.53
CA ALA A 312 3.10 18.27 -4.69
C ALA A 312 3.22 19.39 -3.65
N GLU A 313 2.18 20.19 -3.51
CA GLU A 313 2.12 21.23 -2.51
C GLU A 313 1.93 20.65 -1.10
N GLN A 314 2.31 21.43 -0.08
CA GLN A 314 2.01 21.12 1.31
C GLN A 314 0.49 20.98 1.50
N PRO A 315 -0.04 19.85 2.01
CA PRO A 315 -1.48 19.67 2.18
C PRO A 315 -2.04 20.63 3.23
N ARG A 316 -3.28 21.02 3.03
CA ARG A 316 -4.04 21.75 4.05
C ARG A 316 -4.66 20.76 5.02
N TYR A 317 -4.37 20.93 6.28
CA TYR A 317 -4.92 20.05 7.32
C TYR A 317 -6.36 20.45 7.63
N PRO A 318 -7.34 19.52 7.61
CA PRO A 318 -8.74 19.85 7.88
C PRO A 318 -8.98 20.32 9.33
N ASN A 319 -8.18 19.86 10.28
CA ASN A 319 -8.21 20.28 11.68
C ASN A 319 -6.90 19.93 12.40
N GLU A 320 -6.74 20.39 13.66
CA GLU A 320 -5.55 20.15 14.46
C GLU A 320 -5.36 18.65 14.81
N LEU A 321 -6.45 17.90 15.00
CA LEU A 321 -6.36 16.45 15.25
C LEU A 321 -5.75 15.72 14.05
N PHE A 322 -6.22 16.03 12.85
CA PHE A 322 -5.63 15.45 11.62
C PHE A 322 -4.16 15.81 11.50
N LYS A 323 -3.80 17.09 11.71
CA LYS A 323 -2.41 17.57 11.65
C LYS A 323 -1.51 16.80 12.64
N LYS A 324 -1.99 16.55 13.84
CA LYS A 324 -1.27 15.84 14.90
C LYS A 324 -0.80 14.44 14.50
N TYR A 325 -1.54 13.78 13.61
CA TYR A 325 -1.24 12.42 13.11
C TYR A 325 -0.73 12.39 11.67
N SER A 326 -0.44 13.53 11.04
CA SER A 326 0.00 13.55 9.64
C SER A 326 1.53 13.53 9.51
N LEU A 327 2.06 12.55 8.76
CA LEU A 327 3.48 12.54 8.39
C LEU A 327 3.88 13.76 7.55
N ALA A 328 2.94 14.40 6.81
CA ALA A 328 3.23 15.59 5.99
C ALA A 328 3.59 16.83 6.82
N VAL A 329 3.47 16.79 8.16
CA VAL A 329 3.97 17.85 9.05
C VAL A 329 5.51 17.79 9.05
N PRO A 330 6.22 18.88 8.71
CA PRO A 330 7.68 18.85 8.57
C PRO A 330 8.42 18.37 9.82
N GLU A 331 7.93 18.72 11.00
CA GLU A 331 8.51 18.31 12.27
C GLU A 331 8.38 16.79 12.52
N HIS A 332 7.30 16.17 12.07
CA HIS A 332 7.11 14.73 12.14
C HIS A 332 8.01 14.01 11.16
N GLU A 333 8.05 14.51 9.92
CA GLU A 333 8.86 13.93 8.86
C GLU A 333 10.36 14.01 9.15
N GLN A 334 10.81 15.03 9.87
CA GLN A 334 12.22 15.23 10.23
C GLN A 334 12.74 14.20 11.23
N VAL A 335 11.91 13.73 12.15
CA VAL A 335 12.31 12.78 13.21
C VAL A 335 12.01 11.33 12.87
N ALA A 336 11.28 11.10 11.78
CA ALA A 336 10.94 9.76 11.32
C ALA A 336 12.07 9.15 10.49
N ILE A 337 12.27 7.85 10.62
CA ILE A 337 13.35 7.06 10.01
C ILE A 337 12.80 6.27 8.83
N PRO A 338 13.40 6.33 7.64
CA PRO A 338 13.03 5.44 6.54
C PRO A 338 13.52 4.01 6.80
N PHE A 339 12.73 3.02 6.37
CA PHE A 339 13.21 1.64 6.28
C PHE A 339 14.22 1.49 5.15
N ASP A 340 15.23 0.64 5.32
CA ASP A 340 16.10 0.20 4.23
C ASP A 340 15.37 -0.84 3.37
N GLN A 341 14.74 -0.37 2.28
CA GLN A 341 13.92 -1.20 1.41
C GLN A 341 14.71 -2.28 0.69
N GLN A 342 15.99 -2.03 0.37
CA GLN A 342 16.84 -3.03 -0.27
C GLN A 342 17.19 -4.14 0.71
N TRP A 343 17.57 -3.76 1.95
CA TRP A 343 17.84 -4.75 2.98
C TRP A 343 16.60 -5.64 3.26
N TYR A 344 15.42 -5.05 3.33
CA TYR A 344 14.18 -5.81 3.49
C TYR A 344 13.91 -6.71 2.29
N ALA A 345 14.16 -6.26 1.06
CA ALA A 345 13.99 -7.06 -0.15
C ALA A 345 14.93 -8.29 -0.18
N ASP A 346 16.15 -8.12 0.33
CA ASP A 346 17.15 -9.20 0.38
C ASP A 346 16.88 -10.21 1.52
N ASN A 347 16.11 -9.83 2.54
CA ASN A 347 15.93 -10.62 3.77
C ASN A 347 14.47 -10.95 4.12
N TYR A 348 13.49 -10.64 3.26
CA TYR A 348 12.06 -10.74 3.61
C TYR A 348 11.61 -12.16 3.97
N GLU A 349 12.19 -13.20 3.36
CA GLU A 349 11.85 -14.60 3.65
C GLU A 349 12.31 -15.01 5.05
N GLU A 350 13.56 -14.71 5.41
CA GLU A 350 14.09 -14.97 6.76
C GLU A 350 13.31 -14.17 7.81
N LEU A 351 13.05 -12.89 7.55
CA LEU A 351 12.27 -12.03 8.45
C LEU A 351 10.87 -12.59 8.69
N ASN A 352 10.17 -12.98 7.62
CA ASN A 352 8.83 -13.56 7.72
C ASN A 352 8.84 -14.85 8.55
N GLN A 353 9.79 -15.73 8.29
CA GLN A 353 9.93 -16.98 9.01
C GLN A 353 10.21 -16.75 10.50
N ARG A 354 11.21 -15.91 10.82
CA ARG A 354 11.63 -15.63 12.21
C ARG A 354 10.54 -14.90 12.98
N PHE A 355 9.95 -13.87 12.38
CA PHE A 355 8.90 -13.08 13.03
C PHE A 355 7.64 -13.91 13.28
N THR A 356 7.21 -14.72 12.30
CA THR A 356 6.06 -15.63 12.47
C THR A 356 6.30 -16.64 13.57
N ALA A 357 7.49 -17.25 13.62
CA ALA A 357 7.86 -18.16 14.69
C ALA A 357 7.85 -17.46 16.07
N TRP A 358 8.40 -16.25 16.15
CA TRP A 358 8.46 -15.49 17.39
C TRP A 358 7.07 -15.09 17.90
N ILE A 359 6.18 -14.63 17.03
CA ILE A 359 4.84 -14.14 17.43
C ILE A 359 3.88 -15.28 17.78
N SER A 360 4.16 -16.51 17.29
CA SER A 360 3.32 -17.71 17.51
C SER A 360 3.71 -18.55 18.73
N GLY A 361 4.94 -18.38 19.22
CA GLY A 361 5.48 -19.13 20.39
C GLY A 361 5.52 -18.31 21.62
#